data_e0c42093af954b56f4def924ce94dce4
#
_entry.id   e0c42093af954b56f4def924ce94dce4
#
_cell.length_a   1.000
_cell.length_b   1.000
_cell.length_c   1.000
_cell.angle_alpha   90.00
_cell.angle_beta   90.00
_cell.angle_gamma   90.00
#
_symmetry.space_group_name_H-M   'P 1'
#
loop_
_entity.id
_entity.type
_entity.pdbx_description
1 polymer ?
#
loop_
_entity_poly.entity_id
_entity_poly.type
_entity_poly.pdbx_seq_one_letter_code
_entity_poly.pdbx_strand_id
1 'polypeptide(L)'
;MSKKYLTFYYPNGQKISEGNYDEQEPIGDHTSWYESGNIKFESVELSESREINTYWYENGHMKSRGVRTEYFESGLWTYWYDTGHKKAEGFWGDKDEREGKWNFWNDQGQLICSGIHSAWQGNGLWTFWDDDGFQIHEREYRDAELLHVWKNLRSEGCPEERIEMYKALIFDVEN
;
A
#
# COMPACT_ATOMS: atom_id res chain seq x y z
N MET A 1 -28.58 8.03 -17.92
CA MET A 1 -27.22 8.33 -18.39
C MET A 1 -26.74 7.16 -19.24
N SER A 2 -26.10 7.41 -20.36
CA SER A 2 -25.79 6.36 -21.35
C SER A 2 -24.36 5.90 -21.15
N LYS A 3 -24.17 4.80 -20.45
CA LYS A 3 -22.88 4.12 -20.36
C LYS A 3 -22.37 3.80 -21.77
N LYS A 4 -21.12 4.16 -22.06
CA LYS A 4 -20.44 3.85 -23.33
C LYS A 4 -19.14 3.14 -23.05
N TYR A 5 -18.89 2.05 -23.79
CA TYR A 5 -17.57 1.42 -23.79
C TYR A 5 -16.66 2.21 -24.73
N LEU A 6 -15.56 2.76 -24.19
CA LEU A 6 -14.59 3.59 -24.93
C LEU A 6 -13.18 3.01 -24.83
N THR A 7 -12.38 3.25 -25.85
CA THR A 7 -10.96 2.95 -25.88
C THR A 7 -10.20 4.18 -26.36
N PHE A 8 -9.16 4.55 -25.62
CA PHE A 8 -8.28 5.67 -25.95
C PHE A 8 -6.88 5.16 -26.29
N TYR A 9 -6.17 5.89 -27.15
CA TYR A 9 -4.87 5.47 -27.69
C TYR A 9 -3.84 6.57 -27.58
N TYR A 10 -2.60 6.16 -27.30
CA TYR A 10 -1.41 7.00 -27.44
C TYR A 10 -1.11 7.29 -28.93
N PRO A 11 -0.31 8.33 -29.25
CA PRO A 11 0.09 8.62 -30.63
C PRO A 11 0.83 7.47 -31.33
N ASN A 12 1.50 6.59 -30.55
CA ASN A 12 2.19 5.40 -31.06
C ASN A 12 1.26 4.21 -31.38
N GLY A 13 -0.08 4.37 -31.13
CA GLY A 13 -1.08 3.34 -31.36
C GLY A 13 -1.31 2.37 -30.21
N GLN A 14 -0.55 2.45 -29.12
CA GLN A 14 -0.81 1.68 -27.90
C GLN A 14 -2.06 2.21 -27.17
N LYS A 15 -2.79 1.33 -26.48
CA LYS A 15 -3.93 1.75 -25.65
C LYS A 15 -3.47 2.61 -24.47
N ILE A 16 -4.22 3.68 -24.17
CA ILE A 16 -4.12 4.44 -22.93
C ILE A 16 -5.05 3.82 -21.90
N SER A 17 -6.33 3.64 -22.29
CA SER A 17 -7.36 3.09 -21.41
C SER A 17 -8.51 2.50 -22.20
N GLU A 18 -9.22 1.56 -21.58
CA GLU A 18 -10.50 1.05 -22.08
C GLU A 18 -11.41 0.68 -20.93
N GLY A 19 -12.71 0.76 -21.15
CA GLY A 19 -13.75 0.44 -20.15
C GLY A 19 -15.05 1.14 -20.42
N ASN A 20 -15.93 1.08 -19.42
CA ASN A 20 -17.19 1.80 -19.44
C ASN A 20 -16.97 3.23 -18.93
N TYR A 21 -17.63 4.18 -19.56
CA TYR A 21 -17.59 5.60 -19.20
C TYR A 21 -19.00 6.18 -19.09
N ASP A 22 -19.20 7.05 -18.11
CA ASP A 22 -20.30 7.98 -18.04
C ASP A 22 -19.76 9.40 -18.23
N GLU A 23 -20.18 10.05 -19.32
CA GLU A 23 -19.56 11.29 -19.81
C GLU A 23 -18.06 11.10 -20.10
N GLN A 24 -17.17 11.54 -19.21
CA GLN A 24 -15.70 11.42 -19.35
C GLN A 24 -15.06 10.63 -18.21
N GLU A 25 -15.86 10.20 -17.22
CA GLU A 25 -15.36 9.46 -16.06
C GLU A 25 -15.50 7.94 -16.28
N PRO A 26 -14.45 7.16 -15.99
CA PRO A 26 -14.53 5.70 -16.04
C PRO A 26 -15.46 5.18 -14.94
N ILE A 27 -16.23 4.15 -15.26
CA ILE A 27 -17.16 3.50 -14.35
C ILE A 27 -17.09 1.98 -14.48
N GLY A 28 -17.11 1.29 -13.34
CA GLY A 28 -17.03 -0.17 -13.30
C GLY A 28 -15.68 -0.72 -13.80
N ASP A 29 -15.72 -1.82 -14.55
CA ASP A 29 -14.51 -2.44 -15.06
C ASP A 29 -13.77 -1.51 -16.02
N HIS A 30 -12.51 -1.24 -15.72
CA HIS A 30 -11.68 -0.32 -16.45
C HIS A 30 -10.21 -0.76 -16.41
N THR A 31 -9.50 -0.64 -17.54
CA THR A 31 -8.06 -0.93 -17.63
C THR A 31 -7.32 0.23 -18.28
N SER A 32 -6.14 0.57 -17.77
CA SER A 32 -5.24 1.51 -18.40
C SER A 32 -3.82 0.96 -18.54
N TRP A 33 -3.06 1.50 -19.48
CA TRP A 33 -1.73 1.04 -19.86
C TRP A 33 -0.73 2.20 -19.85
N TYR A 34 0.53 1.86 -19.63
CA TYR A 34 1.67 2.72 -19.93
C TYR A 34 1.86 2.83 -21.44
N GLU A 35 2.60 3.83 -21.91
CA GLU A 35 2.94 4.01 -23.33
C GLU A 35 3.79 2.86 -23.86
N SER A 36 4.53 2.16 -22.99
CA SER A 36 5.25 0.91 -23.29
C SER A 36 4.33 -0.29 -23.63
N GLY A 37 3.01 -0.18 -23.34
CA GLY A 37 2.02 -1.24 -23.54
C GLY A 37 1.80 -2.15 -22.32
N ASN A 38 2.58 -1.99 -21.25
CA ASN A 38 2.35 -2.71 -20.01
C ASN A 38 1.13 -2.14 -19.26
N ILE A 39 0.39 -3.01 -18.55
CA ILE A 39 -0.76 -2.58 -17.73
C ILE A 39 -0.26 -1.62 -16.64
N LYS A 40 -0.99 -0.53 -16.44
CA LYS A 40 -0.76 0.48 -15.41
C LYS A 40 -1.75 0.35 -14.27
N PHE A 41 -3.02 0.13 -14.61
CA PHE A 41 -4.12 0.10 -13.66
C PHE A 41 -5.25 -0.77 -14.18
N GLU A 42 -5.91 -1.47 -13.26
CA GLU A 42 -7.14 -2.22 -13.53
C GLU A 42 -8.10 -2.04 -12.34
N SER A 43 -9.35 -1.74 -12.66
CA SER A 43 -10.47 -1.75 -11.73
C SER A 43 -11.45 -2.85 -12.13
N VAL A 44 -11.91 -3.62 -11.14
CA VAL A 44 -12.94 -4.64 -11.30
C VAL A 44 -14.06 -4.37 -10.31
N GLU A 45 -15.25 -4.11 -10.84
CA GLU A 45 -16.44 -3.82 -10.04
C GLU A 45 -16.87 -5.06 -9.22
N LEU A 46 -17.04 -4.88 -7.92
CA LEU A 46 -17.61 -5.88 -7.01
C LEU A 46 -19.10 -5.60 -6.72
N SER A 47 -19.47 -4.33 -6.65
CA SER A 47 -20.82 -3.82 -6.42
C SER A 47 -20.87 -2.34 -6.80
N GLU A 48 -22.04 -1.71 -6.79
CA GLU A 48 -22.26 -0.30 -7.17
C GLU A 48 -21.32 0.71 -6.48
N SER A 49 -20.73 0.36 -5.33
CA SER A 49 -19.87 1.27 -4.56
C SER A 49 -18.52 0.66 -4.16
N ARG A 50 -18.17 -0.51 -4.70
CA ARG A 50 -16.93 -1.21 -4.33
C ARG A 50 -16.28 -1.83 -5.56
N GLU A 51 -14.98 -1.64 -5.69
CA GLU A 51 -14.15 -2.21 -6.75
C GLU A 51 -12.83 -2.75 -6.19
N ILE A 52 -12.24 -3.72 -6.88
CA ILE A 52 -10.85 -4.11 -6.66
C ILE A 52 -10.00 -3.27 -7.58
N ASN A 53 -9.10 -2.47 -7.01
CA ASN A 53 -8.11 -1.72 -7.75
C ASN A 53 -6.77 -2.43 -7.69
N THR A 54 -6.13 -2.58 -8.85
CA THR A 54 -4.78 -3.11 -8.98
C THR A 54 -3.93 -2.14 -9.79
N TYR A 55 -2.78 -1.77 -9.25
CA TYR A 55 -1.81 -0.90 -9.89
C TYR A 55 -0.54 -1.67 -10.18
N TRP A 56 0.13 -1.36 -11.27
CA TRP A 56 1.42 -1.94 -11.65
C TRP A 56 2.47 -0.87 -11.87
N TYR A 57 3.71 -1.26 -11.67
CA TYR A 57 4.87 -0.52 -12.17
C TYR A 57 5.03 -0.73 -13.67
N GLU A 58 5.75 0.17 -14.32
CA GLU A 58 5.98 0.06 -15.77
C GLU A 58 6.81 -1.18 -16.17
N ASN A 59 7.60 -1.74 -15.26
CA ASN A 59 8.31 -3.01 -15.45
C ASN A 59 7.41 -4.26 -15.38
N GLY A 60 6.09 -4.09 -15.14
CA GLY A 60 5.10 -5.16 -15.08
C GLY A 60 4.92 -5.80 -13.71
N HIS A 61 5.69 -5.44 -12.70
CA HIS A 61 5.45 -5.89 -11.34
C HIS A 61 4.25 -5.15 -10.73
N MET A 62 3.50 -5.86 -9.89
CA MET A 62 2.37 -5.28 -9.15
C MET A 62 2.89 -4.21 -8.19
N LYS A 63 2.21 -3.07 -8.10
CA LYS A 63 2.54 -1.96 -7.21
C LYS A 63 1.66 -1.95 -5.97
N SER A 64 0.34 -2.07 -6.16
CA SER A 64 -0.61 -2.18 -5.05
C SER A 64 -1.90 -2.85 -5.49
N ARG A 65 -2.61 -3.49 -4.54
CA ARG A 65 -3.91 -4.11 -4.78
C ARG A 65 -4.75 -4.08 -3.50
N GLY A 66 -6.02 -3.75 -3.67
CA GLY A 66 -7.00 -3.79 -2.58
C GLY A 66 -8.38 -3.39 -3.04
N VAL A 67 -9.31 -3.30 -2.10
CA VAL A 67 -10.68 -2.85 -2.34
C VAL A 67 -10.73 -1.34 -2.16
N ARG A 68 -11.39 -0.66 -3.08
CA ARG A 68 -11.73 0.76 -2.99
C ARG A 68 -13.24 0.92 -2.96
N THR A 69 -13.71 1.85 -2.14
CA THR A 69 -15.06 2.41 -2.20
C THR A 69 -15.03 3.67 -3.08
N GLU A 70 -16.19 4.30 -3.31
CA GLU A 70 -16.28 5.56 -4.07
C GLU A 70 -15.29 6.63 -3.55
N TYR A 71 -14.99 6.65 -2.26
CA TYR A 71 -14.21 7.72 -1.62
C TYR A 71 -12.86 7.25 -1.09
N PHE A 72 -12.73 5.98 -0.63
CA PHE A 72 -11.60 5.55 0.20
C PHE A 72 -11.12 4.15 -0.14
N GLU A 73 -9.84 3.90 0.16
CA GLU A 73 -9.32 2.54 0.29
C GLU A 73 -10.02 1.84 1.46
N SER A 74 -10.33 0.55 1.34
CA SER A 74 -11.07 -0.19 2.36
C SER A 74 -10.62 -1.66 2.40
N GLY A 75 -10.63 -2.24 3.60
CA GLY A 75 -10.24 -3.63 3.77
C GLY A 75 -8.74 -3.89 3.59
N LEU A 76 -8.39 -5.11 3.21
CA LEU A 76 -7.00 -5.51 3.06
C LEU A 76 -6.39 -4.90 1.81
N TRP A 77 -5.27 -4.19 1.98
CA TRP A 77 -4.41 -3.70 0.92
C TRP A 77 -3.02 -4.30 1.03
N THR A 78 -2.43 -4.61 -0.13
CA THR A 78 -1.05 -5.07 -0.24
C THR A 78 -0.31 -4.16 -1.22
N TYR A 79 0.90 -3.76 -0.86
CA TYR A 79 1.81 -2.92 -1.63
C TYR A 79 3.09 -3.68 -1.90
N TRP A 80 3.71 -3.45 -3.05
CA TRP A 80 4.96 -4.08 -3.47
C TRP A 80 5.98 -3.04 -3.90
N TYR A 81 7.24 -3.39 -3.83
CA TYR A 81 8.32 -2.70 -4.49
C TYR A 81 8.33 -3.00 -5.99
N ASP A 82 9.02 -2.19 -6.77
CA ASP A 82 9.24 -2.43 -8.21
C ASP A 82 10.10 -3.69 -8.48
N THR A 83 10.81 -4.19 -7.47
CA THR A 83 11.49 -5.50 -7.48
C THR A 83 10.51 -6.69 -7.43
N GLY A 84 9.23 -6.46 -7.11
CA GLY A 84 8.19 -7.48 -6.94
C GLY A 84 8.07 -8.04 -5.52
N HIS A 85 8.94 -7.68 -4.59
CA HIS A 85 8.81 -8.06 -3.18
C HIS A 85 7.71 -7.23 -2.50
N LYS A 86 7.02 -7.81 -1.50
CA LYS A 86 6.06 -7.05 -0.69
C LYS A 86 6.77 -5.88 0.00
N LYS A 87 6.09 -4.73 0.04
CA LYS A 87 6.50 -3.51 0.75
C LYS A 87 5.70 -3.32 2.04
N ALA A 88 4.37 -3.45 1.94
CA ALA A 88 3.47 -3.29 3.07
C ALA A 88 2.18 -4.09 2.87
N GLU A 89 1.54 -4.45 3.98
CA GLU A 89 0.23 -5.10 3.97
C GLU A 89 -0.52 -4.76 5.26
N GLY A 90 -1.79 -4.39 5.13
CA GLY A 90 -2.65 -4.08 6.27
C GLY A 90 -4.04 -3.65 5.86
N PHE A 91 -4.85 -3.32 6.84
CA PHE A 91 -6.24 -2.93 6.64
C PHE A 91 -6.41 -1.41 6.63
N TRP A 92 -7.25 -0.95 5.71
CA TRP A 92 -7.81 0.40 5.69
C TRP A 92 -9.24 0.36 6.23
N GLY A 93 -9.52 1.24 7.19
CA GLY A 93 -10.86 1.45 7.74
C GLY A 93 -11.74 2.30 6.83
N ASP A 94 -12.97 2.55 7.30
CA ASP A 94 -14.00 3.22 6.48
C ASP A 94 -13.79 4.74 6.33
N LYS A 95 -12.76 5.31 6.96
CA LYS A 95 -12.44 6.75 6.92
C LYS A 95 -11.07 7.03 6.31
N ASP A 96 -10.60 6.11 5.45
CA ASP A 96 -9.27 6.23 4.84
C ASP A 96 -8.11 6.22 5.86
N GLU A 97 -8.33 5.56 7.00
CA GLU A 97 -7.31 5.37 8.04
C GLU A 97 -6.76 3.96 8.06
N ARG A 98 -5.48 3.82 8.39
CA ARG A 98 -4.89 2.51 8.68
C ARG A 98 -5.51 1.94 9.97
N GLU A 99 -5.95 0.69 9.91
CA GLU A 99 -6.57 0.00 11.02
C GLU A 99 -5.99 -1.41 11.21
N GLY A 100 -5.95 -1.86 12.48
CA GLY A 100 -5.49 -3.19 12.80
C GLY A 100 -4.01 -3.44 12.49
N LYS A 101 -3.67 -4.69 12.22
CA LYS A 101 -2.28 -5.09 12.04
C LYS A 101 -1.74 -4.67 10.69
N TRP A 102 -0.57 -4.03 10.70
CA TRP A 102 0.23 -3.70 9.52
C TRP A 102 1.61 -4.36 9.60
N ASN A 103 2.07 -4.83 8.45
CA ASN A 103 3.39 -5.42 8.27
C ASN A 103 4.14 -4.65 7.19
N PHE A 104 5.45 -4.47 7.37
CA PHE A 104 6.33 -3.76 6.43
C PHE A 104 7.58 -4.60 6.16
N TRP A 105 8.00 -4.64 4.92
CA TRP A 105 9.16 -5.37 4.43
C TRP A 105 10.14 -4.43 3.75
N ASN A 106 11.43 -4.80 3.71
CA ASN A 106 12.41 -4.15 2.87
C ASN A 106 12.30 -4.65 1.41
N ASP A 107 13.07 -4.05 0.50
CA ASP A 107 13.08 -4.38 -0.92
C ASP A 107 13.71 -5.75 -1.25
N GLN A 108 14.35 -6.41 -0.26
CA GLN A 108 14.78 -7.80 -0.32
C GLN A 108 13.70 -8.80 0.13
N GLY A 109 12.53 -8.31 0.60
CA GLY A 109 11.41 -9.13 1.06
C GLY A 109 11.51 -9.59 2.52
N GLN A 110 12.41 -9.02 3.32
CA GLN A 110 12.54 -9.32 4.74
C GLN A 110 11.59 -8.44 5.56
N LEU A 111 10.90 -9.03 6.54
CA LEU A 111 10.02 -8.29 7.46
C LEU A 111 10.89 -7.40 8.35
N ILE A 112 10.62 -6.08 8.34
CA ILE A 112 11.38 -5.08 9.09
C ILE A 112 10.59 -4.47 10.24
N CYS A 113 9.24 -4.44 10.12
CA CYS A 113 8.40 -3.81 11.11
C CYS A 113 6.99 -4.41 11.09
N SER A 114 6.36 -4.57 12.25
CA SER A 114 4.96 -4.97 12.38
C SER A 114 4.33 -4.36 13.63
N GLY A 115 3.10 -3.89 13.52
CA GLY A 115 2.38 -3.32 14.67
C GLY A 115 0.91 -3.08 14.38
N ILE A 116 0.27 -2.35 15.28
CA ILE A 116 -1.17 -2.07 15.20
C ILE A 116 -1.38 -0.58 14.99
N HIS A 117 -2.18 -0.24 13.98
CA HIS A 117 -2.76 1.08 13.80
C HIS A 117 -4.15 1.15 14.41
N SER A 118 -4.47 2.29 15.00
CA SER A 118 -5.80 2.66 15.46
C SER A 118 -6.02 4.13 15.10
N ALA A 119 -6.96 4.38 14.20
CA ALA A 119 -7.39 5.72 13.79
C ALA A 119 -6.22 6.69 13.46
N TRP A 120 -5.50 6.45 12.36
CA TRP A 120 -4.37 7.26 11.85
C TRP A 120 -3.08 7.20 12.68
N GLN A 121 -3.11 6.61 13.85
CA GLN A 121 -1.99 6.61 14.76
C GLN A 121 -1.46 5.19 14.93
N GLY A 122 -0.14 5.06 14.85
CA GLY A 122 0.53 3.82 15.21
C GLY A 122 0.45 3.64 16.72
N ASN A 123 -0.66 3.09 17.19
CA ASN A 123 -0.89 2.80 18.60
C ASN A 123 -0.46 1.38 18.94
N GLY A 124 -0.14 1.14 20.24
CA GLY A 124 0.21 -0.17 20.74
C GLY A 124 1.64 -0.58 20.44
N LEU A 125 1.86 -1.89 20.45
CA LEU A 125 3.18 -2.49 20.35
C LEU A 125 3.61 -2.64 18.89
N TRP A 126 4.79 -2.10 18.59
CA TRP A 126 5.47 -2.24 17.33
C TRP A 126 6.75 -3.03 17.50
N THR A 127 6.93 -4.07 16.69
CA THR A 127 8.09 -4.95 16.68
C THR A 127 8.95 -4.64 15.46
N PHE A 128 10.27 -4.61 15.64
CA PHE A 128 11.24 -4.31 14.61
C PHE A 128 12.26 -5.45 14.49
N TRP A 129 12.68 -5.74 13.27
CA TRP A 129 13.67 -6.77 12.95
C TRP A 129 14.85 -6.19 12.19
N ASP A 130 16.02 -6.82 12.32
CA ASP A 130 17.20 -6.53 11.51
C ASP A 130 17.18 -7.27 10.17
N ASP A 131 18.23 -7.05 9.37
CA ASP A 131 18.36 -7.66 8.04
C ASP A 131 18.60 -9.17 8.11
N ASP A 132 18.99 -9.72 9.27
CA ASP A 132 19.13 -11.13 9.51
C ASP A 132 17.83 -11.79 10.02
N GLY A 133 16.78 -11.01 10.22
CA GLY A 133 15.48 -11.44 10.69
C GLY A 133 15.38 -11.61 12.21
N PHE A 134 16.36 -11.10 12.96
CA PHE A 134 16.28 -11.10 14.42
C PHE A 134 15.52 -9.87 14.92
N GLN A 135 14.65 -10.10 15.91
CA GLN A 135 13.94 -9.03 16.58
C GLN A 135 14.94 -8.17 17.38
N ILE A 136 14.97 -6.87 17.07
CA ILE A 136 15.90 -5.91 17.68
C ILE A 136 15.25 -5.01 18.73
N HIS A 137 14.00 -4.58 18.48
CA HIS A 137 13.26 -3.69 19.35
C HIS A 137 11.78 -4.02 19.38
N GLU A 138 11.15 -3.69 20.51
CA GLU A 138 9.72 -3.47 20.63
C GLU A 138 9.51 -2.06 21.16
N ARG A 139 8.56 -1.34 20.62
CA ARG A 139 8.20 0.00 21.03
C ARG A 139 6.69 0.13 21.19
N GLU A 140 6.27 0.75 22.26
CA GLU A 140 4.87 1.07 22.49
C GLU A 140 4.62 2.54 22.18
N TYR A 141 3.59 2.80 21.39
CA TYR A 141 3.14 4.13 21.03
C TYR A 141 1.70 4.35 21.49
N ARG A 142 1.41 5.59 21.86
CA ARG A 142 0.04 6.08 22.09
C ARG A 142 -0.06 7.47 21.50
N ASP A 143 -1.08 7.68 20.65
CA ASP A 143 -1.31 8.97 19.97
C ASP A 143 -0.06 9.48 19.24
N ALA A 144 0.64 8.58 18.55
CA ALA A 144 1.93 8.79 17.89
C ALA A 144 3.11 9.15 18.82
N GLU A 145 2.89 9.19 20.14
CA GLU A 145 3.95 9.41 21.11
C GLU A 145 4.58 8.08 21.56
N LEU A 146 5.90 8.05 21.62
CA LEU A 146 6.64 6.90 22.11
C LEU A 146 6.53 6.84 23.63
N LEU A 147 5.89 5.77 24.15
CA LEU A 147 5.73 5.54 25.59
C LEU A 147 6.88 4.73 26.17
N HIS A 148 7.25 3.66 25.49
CA HIS A 148 8.26 2.72 26.00
C HIS A 148 9.07 2.06 24.89
N VAL A 149 10.30 1.68 25.20
CA VAL A 149 11.20 0.92 24.32
C VAL A 149 11.74 -0.28 25.09
N TRP A 150 11.41 -1.48 24.59
CA TRP A 150 12.06 -2.72 25.07
C TRP A 150 13.22 -3.07 24.15
N LYS A 151 14.44 -3.02 24.65
CA LYS A 151 15.63 -3.42 23.90
C LYS A 151 15.83 -4.94 24.03
N ASN A 152 16.00 -5.63 22.93
CA ASN A 152 16.45 -7.01 22.94
C ASN A 152 17.97 -7.07 23.15
N LEU A 153 18.50 -8.08 23.86
CA LEU A 153 19.91 -8.22 24.24
C LEU A 153 20.90 -8.31 23.05
N ARG A 154 20.41 -8.38 21.81
CA ARG A 154 21.22 -8.34 20.58
C ARG A 154 21.30 -6.96 19.92
N SER A 155 20.74 -5.91 20.53
CA SER A 155 20.61 -4.58 19.93
C SER A 155 21.88 -3.71 20.01
N GLU A 156 23.04 -4.25 20.35
CA GLU A 156 24.31 -3.48 20.38
C GLU A 156 24.81 -3.03 19.00
N GLY A 157 23.99 -3.04 17.98
CA GLY A 157 24.37 -2.67 16.64
C GLY A 157 23.31 -2.06 15.72
N CYS A 158 22.07 -1.84 16.20
CA CYS A 158 21.07 -1.17 15.35
C CYS A 158 21.21 0.36 15.44
N PRO A 159 21.64 1.04 14.37
CA PRO A 159 21.76 2.50 14.38
C PRO A 159 20.40 3.15 14.63
N GLU A 160 20.38 4.20 15.49
CA GLU A 160 19.17 5.01 15.75
C GLU A 160 18.57 5.56 14.44
N GLU A 161 19.39 5.84 13.43
CA GLU A 161 19.00 6.28 12.09
C GLU A 161 18.06 5.30 11.37
N ARG A 162 18.25 3.99 11.55
CA ARG A 162 17.32 2.97 10.99
C ARG A 162 15.94 3.02 11.64
N ILE A 163 15.89 3.33 12.92
CA ILE A 163 14.65 3.40 13.68
C ILE A 163 13.85 4.63 13.26
N GLU A 164 14.52 5.76 12.98
CA GLU A 164 13.86 6.96 12.44
C GLU A 164 13.31 6.70 11.03
N MET A 165 14.01 5.95 10.20
CA MET A 165 13.50 5.53 8.89
C MET A 165 12.23 4.66 9.01
N TYR A 166 12.16 3.77 10.01
CA TYR A 166 10.97 2.96 10.25
C TYR A 166 9.79 3.78 10.82
N LYS A 167 10.07 4.85 11.58
CA LYS A 167 9.02 5.78 11.99
C LYS A 167 8.33 6.43 10.79
N ALA A 168 9.06 6.83 9.78
CA ALA A 168 8.49 7.36 8.54
C ALA A 168 7.54 6.36 7.88
N LEU A 169 7.90 5.06 7.82
CA LEU A 169 7.02 4.01 7.29
C LEU A 169 5.74 3.81 8.11
N ILE A 170 5.82 4.01 9.43
CA ILE A 170 4.68 3.83 10.35
C ILE A 170 3.75 5.04 10.28
N PHE A 171 4.28 6.24 10.26
CA PHE A 171 3.52 7.48 10.44
C PHE A 171 3.32 8.28 9.16
N ASP A 172 4.20 8.15 8.15
CA ASP A 172 4.10 8.85 6.87
C ASP A 172 3.50 7.94 5.79
N VAL A 173 2.38 8.36 5.25
CA VAL A 173 1.61 7.64 4.20
C VAL A 173 1.90 8.19 2.81
N GLU A 174 2.65 9.29 2.68
CA GLU A 174 2.79 10.04 1.44
C GLU A 174 4.17 9.90 0.76
N ASN A 175 4.71 8.66 0.65
CA ASN A 175 5.84 8.45 -0.28
C ASN A 175 5.79 7.09 -0.95
#